data_717b1b2db059de8fc33cd061da848366
#
_entry.id   717b1b2db059de8fc33cd061da848366
#
_cell.length_a   1.000
_cell.length_b   1.000
_cell.length_c   1.000
_cell.angle_alpha   90.00
_cell.angle_beta   90.00
_cell.angle_gamma   90.00
#
_symmetry.space_group_name_H-M   'P 1'
#
loop_
_entity.id
_entity.type
_entity.pdbx_description
1 polymer ?
#
loop_
_entity_poly.entity_id
_entity_poly.type
_entity_poly.pdbx_seq_one_letter_code
_entity_poly.pdbx_strand_id
1 'polypeptide(L)'
;MSKKVILLNNNKKLQNLLNFKKKLGENRKMFFVVIACSAALGMLAWDFFVENPSRLDVQISPSKNITFGDKVPQAMTTTQIANEFEHFDGKPVLLYIYTTWCPVCSQQFPLINEIAREFQNTDLQVLALAIDRDLDGQALKAYLNKSGNLYFEPRFLAFREGFLEFLKKKNIKYQGRIPFTVLISRHGEVKVKYVGVKGKNYLRNKVIKEL
;
A
#
# COMPACT_ATOMS: atom_id res chain seq x y z
N MET A 1 -48.45 -72.34 10.04
CA MET A 1 -48.48 -70.88 10.22
C MET A 1 -47.35 -70.09 9.48
N SER A 2 -46.62 -70.69 8.52
CA SER A 2 -45.38 -70.03 7.99
C SER A 2 -45.51 -69.32 6.63
N LYS A 3 -46.40 -69.63 5.74
CA LYS A 3 -46.47 -69.04 4.39
C LYS A 3 -47.12 -67.62 4.33
N LYS A 4 -48.00 -67.29 5.27
CA LYS A 4 -48.70 -65.98 5.29
C LYS A 4 -47.82 -64.82 5.75
N VAL A 5 -46.85 -65.11 6.62
CA VAL A 5 -45.89 -64.13 7.16
C VAL A 5 -44.86 -63.73 6.08
N ILE A 6 -44.41 -64.69 5.26
CA ILE A 6 -43.42 -64.45 4.17
C ILE A 6 -44.01 -63.54 3.07
N LEU A 7 -45.28 -63.73 2.71
CA LEU A 7 -45.96 -62.90 1.71
C LEU A 7 -46.19 -61.46 2.14
N LEU A 8 -46.48 -61.23 3.43
CA LEU A 8 -46.67 -59.91 4.02
C LEU A 8 -45.35 -59.13 4.08
N ASN A 9 -44.25 -59.85 4.34
CA ASN A 9 -42.93 -59.20 4.41
C ASN A 9 -42.40 -58.81 3.01
N ASN A 10 -42.66 -59.57 1.98
CA ASN A 10 -42.30 -59.24 0.61
C ASN A 10 -43.14 -58.04 0.06
N ASN A 11 -44.40 -57.92 0.43
CA ASN A 11 -45.21 -56.79 0.02
C ASN A 11 -44.76 -55.47 0.66
N LYS A 12 -44.36 -55.46 1.89
CA LYS A 12 -43.77 -54.29 2.59
C LYS A 12 -42.46 -53.86 1.96
N LYS A 13 -41.61 -54.83 1.59
CA LYS A 13 -40.31 -54.53 0.92
C LYS A 13 -40.49 -53.97 -0.48
N LEU A 14 -41.52 -54.47 -1.20
CA LEU A 14 -41.86 -53.95 -2.55
C LEU A 14 -42.43 -52.54 -2.49
N GLN A 15 -43.28 -52.21 -1.52
CA GLN A 15 -43.82 -50.87 -1.31
C GLN A 15 -42.71 -49.88 -0.93
N ASN A 16 -41.77 -50.26 -0.12
CA ASN A 16 -40.62 -49.40 0.22
C ASN A 16 -39.74 -49.10 -0.98
N LEU A 17 -39.50 -50.06 -1.88
CA LEU A 17 -38.75 -49.87 -3.11
C LEU A 17 -39.49 -48.94 -4.11
N LEU A 18 -40.82 -49.06 -4.21
CA LEU A 18 -41.62 -48.18 -5.07
C LEU A 18 -41.65 -46.74 -4.55
N ASN A 19 -41.76 -46.55 -3.24
CA ASN A 19 -41.69 -45.24 -2.61
C ASN A 19 -40.31 -44.61 -2.73
N PHE A 20 -39.22 -45.41 -2.65
CA PHE A 20 -37.87 -44.94 -2.86
C PHE A 20 -37.62 -44.49 -4.32
N LYS A 21 -38.14 -45.28 -5.32
CA LYS A 21 -38.08 -44.87 -6.73
C LYS A 21 -38.88 -43.61 -7.02
N LYS A 22 -40.04 -43.42 -6.38
CA LYS A 22 -40.85 -42.20 -6.53
C LYS A 22 -40.13 -40.98 -5.95
N LYS A 23 -39.47 -41.13 -4.77
CA LYS A 23 -38.68 -40.07 -4.13
C LYS A 23 -37.42 -39.71 -4.92
N LEU A 24 -36.76 -40.66 -5.58
CA LEU A 24 -35.65 -40.43 -6.50
C LEU A 24 -36.10 -39.68 -7.77
N GLY A 25 -37.30 -39.93 -8.27
CA GLY A 25 -37.84 -39.25 -9.45
C GLY A 25 -38.15 -37.77 -9.19
N GLU A 26 -38.65 -37.43 -8.00
CA GLU A 26 -38.90 -36.02 -7.62
C GLU A 26 -37.58 -35.26 -7.36
N ASN A 27 -36.62 -35.88 -6.71
CA ASN A 27 -35.32 -35.26 -6.51
C ASN A 27 -34.53 -35.05 -7.83
N ARG A 28 -34.76 -35.91 -8.84
CA ARG A 28 -34.11 -35.76 -10.16
C ARG A 28 -34.64 -34.54 -10.90
N LYS A 29 -35.93 -34.21 -10.80
CA LYS A 29 -36.49 -32.96 -11.38
C LYS A 29 -35.92 -31.74 -10.66
N MET A 30 -35.81 -31.78 -9.33
CA MET A 30 -35.24 -30.70 -8.53
C MET A 30 -33.75 -30.53 -8.79
N PHE A 31 -33.01 -31.63 -9.04
CA PHE A 31 -31.59 -31.60 -9.38
C PHE A 31 -31.37 -30.96 -10.76
N PHE A 32 -32.20 -31.21 -11.75
CA PHE A 32 -32.13 -30.55 -13.06
C PHE A 32 -32.49 -29.07 -12.98
N VAL A 33 -33.41 -28.66 -12.13
CA VAL A 33 -33.75 -27.24 -11.90
C VAL A 33 -32.60 -26.53 -11.25
N VAL A 34 -31.92 -27.13 -10.27
CA VAL A 34 -30.74 -26.53 -9.61
C VAL A 34 -29.56 -26.38 -10.58
N ILE A 35 -29.32 -27.39 -11.42
CA ILE A 35 -28.27 -27.31 -12.45
C ILE A 35 -28.61 -26.25 -13.50
N ALA A 36 -29.85 -26.16 -13.95
CA ALA A 36 -30.25 -25.15 -14.91
C ALA A 36 -30.18 -23.73 -14.33
N CYS A 37 -30.55 -23.52 -13.07
CA CYS A 37 -30.39 -22.23 -12.39
C CYS A 37 -28.92 -21.85 -12.17
N SER A 38 -28.04 -22.81 -11.83
CA SER A 38 -26.64 -22.55 -11.67
C SER A 38 -25.92 -22.23 -12.99
N ALA A 39 -26.34 -22.90 -14.09
CA ALA A 39 -25.84 -22.60 -15.43
C ALA A 39 -26.29 -21.20 -15.91
N ALA A 40 -27.55 -20.83 -15.66
CA ALA A 40 -28.06 -19.50 -16.00
C ALA A 40 -27.38 -18.39 -15.18
N LEU A 41 -27.15 -18.61 -13.89
CA LEU A 41 -26.38 -17.67 -13.04
C LEU A 41 -24.91 -17.58 -13.45
N GLY A 42 -24.31 -18.68 -13.90
CA GLY A 42 -22.96 -18.71 -14.44
C GLY A 42 -22.81 -17.94 -15.76
N MET A 43 -23.80 -18.04 -16.66
CA MET A 43 -23.83 -17.27 -17.90
C MET A 43 -24.02 -15.77 -17.63
N LEU A 44 -24.91 -15.38 -16.73
CA LEU A 44 -25.09 -13.97 -16.35
C LEU A 44 -23.84 -13.38 -15.67
N ALA A 45 -23.12 -14.18 -14.87
CA ALA A 45 -21.87 -13.77 -14.27
C ALA A 45 -20.74 -13.68 -15.32
N TRP A 46 -20.74 -14.55 -16.33
CA TRP A 46 -19.77 -14.54 -17.42
C TRP A 46 -19.95 -13.30 -18.30
N ASP A 47 -21.18 -12.98 -18.70
CA ASP A 47 -21.46 -11.78 -19.50
C ASP A 47 -21.13 -10.52 -18.71
N PHE A 48 -21.43 -10.48 -17.39
CA PHE A 48 -21.08 -9.36 -16.52
C PHE A 48 -19.55 -9.19 -16.34
N PHE A 49 -18.80 -10.30 -16.41
CA PHE A 49 -17.34 -10.28 -16.27
C PHE A 49 -16.61 -9.99 -17.60
N VAL A 50 -17.19 -10.45 -18.73
CA VAL A 50 -16.62 -10.28 -20.08
C VAL A 50 -16.95 -8.92 -20.68
N GLU A 51 -18.15 -8.37 -20.40
CA GLU A 51 -18.56 -7.05 -20.94
C GLU A 51 -18.03 -5.85 -20.13
N ASN A 52 -17.44 -6.07 -18.93
CA ASN A 52 -16.82 -5.01 -18.13
C ASN A 52 -15.36 -5.30 -17.78
N PRO A 53 -14.45 -5.46 -18.75
CA PRO A 53 -13.01 -5.53 -18.45
C PRO A 53 -12.49 -4.23 -17.82
N SER A 54 -13.19 -3.11 -17.96
CA SER A 54 -12.86 -1.80 -17.39
C SER A 54 -13.09 -1.68 -15.89
N ARG A 55 -13.74 -2.66 -15.22
CA ARG A 55 -13.87 -2.65 -13.74
C ARG A 55 -12.66 -3.23 -13.01
N LEU A 56 -11.72 -3.81 -13.74
CA LEU A 56 -10.38 -4.13 -13.27
C LEU A 56 -9.34 -3.10 -13.75
N ASP A 57 -9.78 -1.92 -14.18
CA ASP A 57 -8.92 -0.75 -14.12
C ASP A 57 -8.61 -0.49 -12.64
N VAL A 58 -7.65 -1.26 -12.13
CA VAL A 58 -6.74 -0.74 -11.13
C VAL A 58 -6.27 0.56 -11.75
N GLN A 59 -6.84 1.66 -11.32
CA GLN A 59 -6.31 2.98 -11.60
C GLN A 59 -4.89 2.93 -11.06
N ILE A 60 -3.96 2.53 -11.92
CA ILE A 60 -2.54 2.78 -11.72
C ILE A 60 -2.49 4.29 -11.69
N SER A 61 -2.57 4.85 -10.50
CA SER A 61 -2.27 6.27 -10.28
C SER A 61 -1.01 6.55 -11.07
N PRO A 62 -0.99 7.54 -11.98
CA PRO A 62 0.17 7.79 -12.81
C PRO A 62 1.37 7.85 -11.87
N SER A 63 2.38 7.05 -12.16
CA SER A 63 3.59 6.98 -11.37
C SER A 63 3.99 8.42 -11.05
N LYS A 64 4.17 8.73 -9.77
CA LYS A 64 4.55 10.07 -9.29
C LYS A 64 5.99 10.36 -9.73
N ASN A 65 6.16 10.44 -11.06
CA ASN A 65 7.42 10.69 -11.71
C ASN A 65 7.58 12.19 -11.78
N ILE A 66 8.23 12.77 -10.78
CA ILE A 66 8.43 14.21 -10.70
C ILE A 66 9.74 14.53 -11.40
N THR A 67 9.62 14.99 -12.64
CA THR A 67 10.74 15.66 -13.31
C THR A 67 10.70 17.12 -12.85
N PHE A 68 11.74 17.58 -12.16
CA PHE A 68 11.76 18.96 -11.63
C PHE A 68 11.83 20.04 -12.72
N GLY A 69 12.11 19.71 -13.99
CA GLY A 69 12.04 20.63 -15.12
C GLY A 69 12.46 22.06 -14.74
N ASP A 70 11.55 23.01 -14.97
CA ASP A 70 11.76 24.43 -14.60
C ASP A 70 11.22 24.81 -13.21
N LYS A 71 10.59 23.88 -12.48
CA LYS A 71 10.06 24.16 -11.15
C LYS A 71 11.19 24.25 -10.12
N VAL A 72 11.16 25.32 -9.35
CA VAL A 72 12.07 25.52 -8.21
C VAL A 72 11.37 24.99 -6.96
N PRO A 73 12.00 24.08 -6.18
CA PRO A 73 11.42 23.62 -4.92
C PRO A 73 11.13 24.80 -3.98
N GLN A 74 9.96 24.79 -3.36
CA GLN A 74 9.53 25.86 -2.48
C GLN A 74 10.13 25.72 -1.08
N ALA A 75 10.57 26.86 -0.52
CA ALA A 75 10.97 26.95 0.87
C ALA A 75 9.76 26.75 1.79
N MET A 76 9.93 25.97 2.85
CA MET A 76 8.88 25.71 3.83
C MET A 76 9.31 26.14 5.22
N THR A 77 8.33 26.58 6.00
CA THR A 77 8.47 26.81 7.44
C THR A 77 8.23 25.51 8.22
N THR A 78 8.64 25.47 9.46
CA THR A 78 8.31 24.34 10.36
C THR A 78 6.83 24.07 10.47
N THR A 79 5.98 25.13 10.49
CA THR A 79 4.53 24.99 10.55
C THR A 79 3.98 24.32 9.28
N GLN A 80 4.47 24.70 8.12
CA GLN A 80 4.06 24.05 6.85
C GLN A 80 4.47 22.59 6.80
N ILE A 81 5.68 22.24 7.26
CA ILE A 81 6.12 20.85 7.40
C ILE A 81 5.25 20.08 8.40
N ALA A 82 4.88 20.70 9.53
CA ALA A 82 4.01 20.09 10.52
C ALA A 82 2.61 19.80 9.94
N ASN A 83 2.04 20.75 9.21
CA ASN A 83 0.74 20.56 8.53
C ASN A 83 0.81 19.44 7.47
N GLU A 84 1.89 19.37 6.68
CA GLU A 84 2.10 18.29 5.72
C GLU A 84 2.16 16.93 6.44
N PHE A 85 2.80 16.86 7.59
CA PHE A 85 2.86 15.66 8.41
C PHE A 85 1.48 15.22 8.92
N GLU A 86 0.59 16.16 9.22
CA GLU A 86 -0.80 15.86 9.64
C GLU A 86 -1.65 15.31 8.50
N HIS A 87 -1.38 15.72 7.25
CA HIS A 87 -2.02 15.14 6.06
C HIS A 87 -1.59 13.67 5.80
N PHE A 88 -0.52 13.22 6.44
CA PHE A 88 -0.06 11.84 6.38
C PHE A 88 -0.65 10.96 7.50
N ASP A 89 -1.56 11.49 8.31
CA ASP A 89 -2.19 10.71 9.38
C ASP A 89 -2.83 9.42 8.83
N GLY A 90 -2.64 8.33 9.54
CA GLY A 90 -3.07 6.99 9.10
C GLY A 90 -2.22 6.37 8.00
N LYS A 91 -1.11 7.01 7.55
CA LYS A 91 -0.19 6.49 6.54
C LYS A 91 1.23 6.33 7.10
N PRO A 92 2.00 5.31 6.66
CA PRO A 92 3.40 5.23 7.03
C PRO A 92 4.20 6.36 6.36
N VAL A 93 5.14 6.95 7.12
CA VAL A 93 5.97 8.07 6.64
C VAL A 93 7.45 7.71 6.71
N LEU A 94 8.15 7.85 5.60
CA LEU A 94 9.59 7.81 5.53
C LEU A 94 10.13 9.23 5.49
N LEU A 95 10.60 9.73 6.65
CA LEU A 95 11.25 11.02 6.77
C LEU A 95 12.75 10.86 6.51
N TYR A 96 13.30 11.65 5.61
CA TYR A 96 14.72 11.72 5.30
C TYR A 96 15.22 13.17 5.44
N ILE A 97 16.13 13.41 6.38
CA ILE A 97 16.72 14.73 6.64
C ILE A 97 18.15 14.75 6.13
N TYR A 98 18.46 15.72 5.28
CA TYR A 98 19.75 15.81 4.60
C TYR A 98 20.18 17.26 4.36
N THR A 99 21.41 17.43 3.84
CA THR A 99 21.87 18.69 3.25
C THR A 99 22.48 18.42 1.88
N THR A 100 22.48 19.43 1.01
CA THR A 100 22.97 19.31 -0.37
C THR A 100 24.50 19.17 -0.46
N TRP A 101 25.22 19.71 0.52
CA TRP A 101 26.70 19.65 0.62
C TRP A 101 27.25 18.39 1.29
N CYS A 102 26.40 17.52 1.84
CA CYS A 102 26.82 16.35 2.60
C CYS A 102 27.11 15.15 1.68
N PRO A 103 28.36 14.66 1.56
CA PRO A 103 28.69 13.54 0.68
C PRO A 103 27.98 12.23 1.05
N VAL A 104 27.82 11.96 2.36
CA VAL A 104 27.13 10.77 2.86
C VAL A 104 25.62 10.85 2.54
N CYS A 105 25.05 12.06 2.55
CA CYS A 105 23.67 12.28 2.13
C CYS A 105 23.50 11.96 0.63
N SER A 106 24.46 12.37 -0.21
CA SER A 106 24.43 12.07 -1.64
C SER A 106 24.49 10.57 -1.96
N GLN A 107 25.09 9.76 -1.07
CA GLN A 107 25.07 8.29 -1.19
C GLN A 107 23.72 7.68 -0.76
N GLN A 108 23.09 8.24 0.27
CA GLN A 108 21.81 7.72 0.77
C GLN A 108 20.61 8.17 -0.09
N PHE A 109 20.67 9.35 -0.70
CA PHE A 109 19.56 9.96 -1.44
C PHE A 109 19.03 9.07 -2.57
N PRO A 110 19.85 8.45 -3.44
CA PRO A 110 19.37 7.53 -4.46
C PRO A 110 18.63 6.32 -3.89
N LEU A 111 19.07 5.81 -2.73
CA LEU A 111 18.43 4.66 -2.07
C LEU A 111 17.03 5.03 -1.53
N ILE A 112 16.86 6.25 -1.02
CA ILE A 112 15.57 6.78 -0.64
C ILE A 112 14.64 6.91 -1.87
N ASN A 113 15.18 7.40 -2.99
CA ASN A 113 14.43 7.53 -4.24
C ASN A 113 14.01 6.16 -4.82
N GLU A 114 14.87 5.14 -4.72
CA GLU A 114 14.53 3.78 -5.12
C GLU A 114 13.40 3.18 -4.25
N ILE A 115 13.42 3.43 -2.94
CA ILE A 115 12.33 3.04 -2.04
C ILE A 115 11.04 3.77 -2.42
N ALA A 116 11.09 5.07 -2.65
CA ALA A 116 9.92 5.83 -3.10
C ALA A 116 9.35 5.28 -4.41
N ARG A 117 10.20 4.92 -5.37
CA ARG A 117 9.79 4.30 -6.63
C ARG A 117 9.13 2.94 -6.42
N GLU A 118 9.72 2.09 -5.59
CA GLU A 118 9.22 0.74 -5.35
C GLU A 118 7.84 0.75 -4.68
N PHE A 119 7.62 1.71 -3.78
CA PHE A 119 6.38 1.82 -3.01
C PHE A 119 5.45 2.97 -3.47
N GLN A 120 5.63 3.51 -4.68
CA GLN A 120 4.86 4.64 -5.21
C GLN A 120 3.35 4.39 -5.29
N ASN A 121 2.94 3.12 -5.44
CA ASN A 121 1.54 2.69 -5.52
C ASN A 121 0.99 2.19 -4.18
N THR A 122 1.65 2.51 -3.08
CA THR A 122 1.22 2.18 -1.71
C THR A 122 0.90 3.46 -0.93
N ASP A 123 0.47 3.30 0.32
CA ASP A 123 0.21 4.42 1.22
C ASP A 123 1.49 5.10 1.77
N LEU A 124 2.69 4.56 1.48
CA LEU A 124 3.93 5.15 1.95
C LEU A 124 4.07 6.60 1.51
N GLN A 125 4.25 7.48 2.46
CA GLN A 125 4.60 8.88 2.22
C GLN A 125 6.10 9.08 2.40
N VAL A 126 6.77 9.70 1.43
CA VAL A 126 8.20 9.99 1.53
C VAL A 126 8.38 11.50 1.61
N LEU A 127 8.89 11.95 2.76
CA LEU A 127 9.23 13.35 3.02
C LEU A 127 10.76 13.49 3.08
N ALA A 128 11.37 13.92 1.99
CA ALA A 128 12.78 14.23 1.94
C ALA A 128 12.98 15.74 2.16
N LEU A 129 13.60 16.09 3.28
CA LEU A 129 13.73 17.44 3.77
C LEU A 129 15.19 17.90 3.78
N ALA A 130 15.54 18.82 2.88
CA ALA A 130 16.82 19.52 2.91
C ALA A 130 16.81 20.55 4.04
N ILE A 131 17.88 20.57 4.84
CA ILE A 131 17.99 21.47 5.99
C ILE A 131 19.27 22.34 5.94
N ASP A 132 19.75 22.68 4.76
CA ASP A 132 20.85 23.62 4.59
C ASP A 132 20.50 24.99 5.21
N ARG A 133 21.53 25.72 5.66
CA ARG A 133 21.29 27.03 6.27
C ARG A 133 20.86 28.08 5.26
N ASP A 134 21.66 28.23 4.23
CA ASP A 134 21.53 29.30 3.24
C ASP A 134 21.11 28.69 1.88
N LEU A 135 20.26 27.66 1.94
CA LEU A 135 19.79 26.99 0.74
C LEU A 135 18.74 27.86 0.04
N ASP A 136 19.01 28.18 -1.21
CA ASP A 136 17.98 28.69 -2.10
C ASP A 136 17.37 27.55 -2.96
N GLY A 137 16.22 27.82 -3.54
CA GLY A 137 15.54 26.85 -4.37
C GLY A 137 16.33 26.45 -5.62
N GLN A 138 17.17 27.34 -6.17
CA GLN A 138 17.98 27.07 -7.35
C GLN A 138 19.14 26.10 -7.03
N ALA A 139 19.81 26.29 -5.89
CA ALA A 139 20.85 25.37 -5.43
C ALA A 139 20.28 23.97 -5.16
N LEU A 140 19.10 23.88 -4.54
CA LEU A 140 18.41 22.62 -4.36
C LEU A 140 18.04 21.99 -5.70
N LYS A 141 17.48 22.77 -6.65
CA LYS A 141 17.16 22.30 -8.00
C LYS A 141 18.39 21.71 -8.70
N ALA A 142 19.52 22.40 -8.62
CA ALA A 142 20.79 21.92 -9.20
C ALA A 142 21.25 20.60 -8.59
N TYR A 143 21.09 20.42 -7.27
CA TYR A 143 21.35 19.17 -6.59
C TYR A 143 20.43 18.05 -7.05
N LEU A 144 19.12 18.30 -7.13
CA LEU A 144 18.10 17.32 -7.50
C LEU A 144 18.21 16.87 -8.95
N ASN A 145 18.58 17.78 -9.87
CA ASN A 145 18.77 17.45 -11.28
C ASN A 145 19.85 16.39 -11.52
N LYS A 146 20.83 16.29 -10.61
CA LYS A 146 21.85 15.22 -10.64
C LYS A 146 21.31 13.84 -10.28
N SER A 147 20.14 13.80 -9.64
CA SER A 147 19.53 12.55 -9.15
C SER A 147 18.56 11.94 -10.16
N GLY A 148 18.32 12.58 -11.31
CA GLY A 148 17.38 12.12 -12.32
C GLY A 148 15.91 12.23 -11.89
N ASN A 149 15.10 11.28 -12.32
CA ASN A 149 13.67 11.26 -11.98
C ASN A 149 13.46 10.95 -10.49
N LEU A 150 12.67 11.77 -9.81
CA LEU A 150 12.30 11.57 -8.42
C LEU A 150 10.88 11.01 -8.28
N TYR A 151 10.71 10.16 -7.30
CA TYR A 151 9.42 9.50 -6.96
C TYR A 151 8.81 10.04 -5.66
N PHE A 152 9.33 11.17 -5.18
CA PHE A 152 8.79 11.95 -4.08
C PHE A 152 9.03 13.43 -4.36
N GLU A 153 8.25 14.29 -3.73
CA GLU A 153 8.44 15.73 -3.84
C GLU A 153 9.39 16.21 -2.73
N PRO A 154 10.63 16.64 -3.08
CA PRO A 154 11.57 17.13 -2.09
C PRO A 154 11.12 18.48 -1.54
N ARG A 155 11.41 18.68 -0.26
CA ARG A 155 11.14 19.90 0.47
C ARG A 155 12.44 20.48 1.01
N PHE A 156 12.46 21.78 1.24
CA PHE A 156 13.55 22.36 2.03
C PHE A 156 13.01 23.30 3.10
N LEU A 157 13.67 23.23 4.26
CA LEU A 157 13.32 24.02 5.43
C LEU A 157 14.15 25.31 5.42
N ALA A 158 13.52 26.41 5.03
CA ALA A 158 14.17 27.73 5.03
C ALA A 158 14.30 28.30 6.44
N PHE A 159 13.28 28.07 7.28
CA PHE A 159 13.23 28.58 8.64
C PHE A 159 13.15 27.41 9.63
N ARG A 160 14.20 27.27 10.45
CA ARG A 160 14.36 26.12 11.36
C ARG A 160 13.74 26.32 12.73
N GLU A 161 13.21 27.51 12.96
CA GLU A 161 12.59 27.83 14.25
C GLU A 161 11.50 26.83 14.57
N GLY A 162 11.51 26.28 15.78
CA GLY A 162 10.57 25.26 16.23
C GLY A 162 10.74 23.87 15.62
N PHE A 163 11.66 23.64 14.66
CA PHE A 163 11.79 22.35 13.99
C PHE A 163 12.20 21.21 14.95
N LEU A 164 13.13 21.45 15.84
CA LEU A 164 13.54 20.46 16.84
C LEU A 164 12.39 20.14 17.82
N GLU A 165 11.62 21.13 18.20
CA GLU A 165 10.42 20.94 19.04
C GLU A 165 9.33 20.15 18.30
N PHE A 166 9.14 20.43 17.01
CA PHE A 166 8.24 19.64 16.18
C PHE A 166 8.66 18.16 16.14
N LEU A 167 9.92 17.86 15.86
CA LEU A 167 10.42 16.48 15.86
C LEU A 167 10.26 15.81 17.23
N LYS A 168 10.51 16.54 18.31
CA LYS A 168 10.34 16.07 19.69
C LYS A 168 8.86 15.73 19.98
N LYS A 169 7.92 16.58 19.57
CA LYS A 169 6.47 16.33 19.69
C LYS A 169 6.05 15.06 18.95
N LYS A 170 6.66 14.76 17.79
CA LYS A 170 6.46 13.51 17.04
C LYS A 170 7.29 12.34 17.57
N ASN A 171 7.89 12.45 18.77
CA ASN A 171 8.75 11.44 19.39
C ASN A 171 9.99 11.05 18.58
N ILE A 172 10.43 11.93 17.67
CA ILE A 172 11.62 11.76 16.81
C ILE A 172 12.82 12.39 17.52
N LYS A 173 13.70 11.55 18.08
CA LYS A 173 14.93 12.00 18.75
C LYS A 173 16.00 12.31 17.70
N TYR A 174 16.04 13.54 17.20
CA TYR A 174 17.04 14.04 16.27
C TYR A 174 18.14 14.80 17.01
N GLN A 175 19.41 14.48 16.71
CA GLN A 175 20.59 15.04 17.37
C GLN A 175 21.43 15.93 16.43
N GLY A 176 20.86 16.44 15.34
CA GLY A 176 21.56 17.30 14.39
C GLY A 176 22.51 16.57 13.44
N ARG A 177 22.59 15.23 13.48
CA ARG A 177 23.46 14.44 12.58
C ARG A 177 22.72 14.04 11.30
N ILE A 178 23.41 14.13 10.17
CA ILE A 178 22.89 13.85 8.82
C ILE A 178 23.77 12.82 8.08
N PRO A 179 23.24 12.08 7.11
CA PRO A 179 21.80 11.95 6.83
C PRO A 179 21.06 11.25 7.97
N PHE A 180 19.84 11.67 8.23
CA PHE A 180 19.01 11.06 9.24
C PHE A 180 17.72 10.51 8.61
N THR A 181 17.46 9.22 8.83
CA THR A 181 16.30 8.54 8.27
C THR A 181 15.44 8.01 9.40
N VAL A 182 14.12 8.24 9.29
CA VAL A 182 13.10 7.75 10.23
C VAL A 182 11.96 7.14 9.45
N LEU A 183 11.53 5.94 9.85
CA LEU A 183 10.28 5.33 9.39
C LEU A 183 9.27 5.39 10.54
N ILE A 184 8.12 5.95 10.26
CA ILE A 184 7.01 6.13 11.18
C ILE A 184 5.86 5.27 10.66
N SER A 185 5.22 4.49 11.53
CA SER A 185 4.07 3.67 11.18
C SER A 185 2.82 4.53 10.93
N ARG A 186 1.77 3.92 10.39
CA ARG A 186 0.45 4.55 10.25
C ARG A 186 -0.18 5.01 11.57
N HIS A 187 0.31 4.52 12.71
CA HIS A 187 -0.12 4.90 14.05
C HIS A 187 0.77 5.98 14.68
N GLY A 188 1.67 6.61 13.91
CA GLY A 188 2.57 7.65 14.39
C GLY A 188 3.77 7.14 15.21
N GLU A 189 4.00 5.83 15.29
CA GLU A 189 5.11 5.25 16.05
C GLU A 189 6.41 5.23 15.25
N VAL A 190 7.52 5.63 15.87
CA VAL A 190 8.84 5.53 15.26
C VAL A 190 9.31 4.06 15.26
N LYS A 191 9.32 3.44 14.09
CA LYS A 191 9.72 2.03 13.90
C LYS A 191 11.21 1.87 13.59
N VAL A 192 11.78 2.81 12.85
CA VAL A 192 13.19 2.80 12.47
C VAL A 192 13.73 4.22 12.57
N LYS A 193 14.95 4.37 13.08
CA LYS A 193 15.71 5.59 12.99
C LYS A 193 17.19 5.26 12.89
N TYR A 194 17.91 5.95 12.03
CA TYR A 194 19.38 5.82 11.92
C TYR A 194 20.02 7.07 11.31
N VAL A 195 21.31 7.17 11.52
CA VAL A 195 22.20 8.17 10.89
C VAL A 195 23.12 7.45 9.91
N GLY A 196 23.44 8.07 8.78
CA GLY A 196 24.33 7.52 7.76
C GLY A 196 23.59 6.67 6.72
N VAL A 197 24.36 5.90 5.96
CA VAL A 197 23.85 5.07 4.86
C VAL A 197 23.41 3.69 5.36
N LYS A 198 22.25 3.26 4.93
CA LYS A 198 21.77 1.87 5.02
C LYS A 198 21.40 1.36 3.65
N GLY A 199 21.76 0.10 3.36
CA GLY A 199 21.44 -0.51 2.08
C GLY A 199 19.92 -0.60 1.83
N LYS A 200 19.54 -0.59 0.55
CA LYS A 200 18.15 -0.63 0.09
C LYS A 200 17.34 -1.75 0.75
N ASN A 201 17.88 -2.98 0.77
CA ASN A 201 17.19 -4.14 1.34
C ASN A 201 16.86 -3.98 2.83
N TYR A 202 17.73 -3.30 3.60
CA TYR A 202 17.45 -3.01 5.00
C TYR A 202 16.19 -2.14 5.13
N LEU A 203 16.15 -1.02 4.40
CA LEU A 203 15.04 -0.08 4.48
C LEU A 203 13.75 -0.68 3.88
N ARG A 204 13.86 -1.35 2.73
CA ARG A 204 12.77 -2.05 2.08
C ARG A 204 12.04 -3.02 3.02
N ASN A 205 12.81 -3.89 3.70
CA ASN A 205 12.25 -4.88 4.63
C ASN A 205 11.57 -4.24 5.86
N LYS A 206 11.95 -3.02 6.22
CA LYS A 206 11.28 -2.27 7.29
C LYS A 206 10.00 -1.63 6.79
N VAL A 207 10.00 -1.05 5.60
CA VAL A 207 8.81 -0.44 4.98
C VAL A 207 7.71 -1.49 4.77
N ILE A 208 8.02 -2.67 4.22
CA ILE A 208 7.04 -3.75 4.00
C ILE A 208 6.28 -4.14 5.28
N LYS A 209 6.91 -4.03 6.44
CA LYS A 209 6.26 -4.38 7.73
C LYS A 209 5.27 -3.33 8.21
N GLU A 210 5.31 -2.13 7.65
CA GLU A 210 4.46 -1.00 8.07
C GLU A 210 3.34 -0.69 7.07
N LEU A 211 3.37 -1.34 5.89
CA LEU A 211 2.30 -1.28 4.89
C LEU A 211 1.17 -2.26 5.17
#